data_dba3f2c496c36dd8b3acf4b231974c70
#
_entry.id   dba3f2c496c36dd8b3acf4b231974c70
#
_cell.length_a   1.000
_cell.length_b   1.000
_cell.length_c   1.000
_cell.angle_alpha   90.00
_cell.angle_beta   90.00
_cell.angle_gamma   90.00
#
_symmetry.space_group_name_H-M   'P 1'
#
loop_
_entity.id
_entity.type
_entity.pdbx_description
1 polymer ?
#
loop_
_entity_poly.entity_id
_entity_poly.type
_entity_poly.pdbx_seq_one_letter_code
_entity_poly.pdbx_strand_id
1 'polypeptide(L)'
;EFLFKAYFRARNNSVLSNGIISYITSFFFWLFSSVAMFFVGAAEWILKTVLNVRLRNRQEALSKTDLEQFMGQVKSASTEDESSEMNKELFDNALSLGEIRLRECLVPRKEIIAVEKSSSIDEIKNKFIETHLSKLVVYYKDIDSIVGYLHQLDLFKHPQTATDILLPIPMVPETMSATDLMNKFSKEHKSIAWVVDEFGGTAGIVTMEDLLEEIFGDIKDEYD
;
A
#
# COMPACT_ATOMS: atom_id res chain seq x y z
N GLU A 1 36.58 -29.78 -4.37
CA GLU A 1 35.42 -28.95 -3.97
C GLU A 1 34.12 -29.76 -4.05
N PHE A 2 33.89 -30.52 -5.15
CA PHE A 2 32.65 -31.30 -5.36
C PHE A 2 32.50 -32.46 -4.35
N LEU A 3 33.57 -33.20 -4.05
CA LEU A 3 33.57 -34.28 -3.08
C LEU A 3 33.29 -33.78 -1.64
N PHE A 4 33.77 -32.59 -1.30
CA PHE A 4 33.55 -32.00 0.00
C PHE A 4 32.07 -31.56 0.19
N LYS A 5 31.49 -30.98 -0.83
CA LYS A 5 30.05 -30.65 -0.85
C LYS A 5 29.14 -31.87 -0.78
N ALA A 6 29.50 -32.93 -1.52
CA ALA A 6 28.74 -34.19 -1.50
C ALA A 6 28.82 -34.91 -0.14
N TYR A 7 30.00 -34.93 0.50
CA TYR A 7 30.20 -35.53 1.82
C TYR A 7 29.41 -34.78 2.91
N PHE A 8 29.44 -33.43 2.89
CA PHE A 8 28.66 -32.60 3.83
C PHE A 8 27.16 -32.78 3.64
N ARG A 9 26.68 -32.87 2.38
CA ARG A 9 25.25 -33.06 2.06
C ARG A 9 24.74 -34.43 2.53
N ALA A 10 25.56 -35.46 2.45
CA ALA A 10 25.20 -36.84 2.85
C ALA A 10 25.20 -37.05 4.38
N ARG A 11 25.98 -36.30 5.15
CA ARG A 11 26.17 -36.48 6.60
C ARG A 11 25.85 -35.27 7.47
N ASN A 12 25.06 -34.32 6.96
CA ASN A 12 24.73 -33.07 7.64
C ASN A 12 24.23 -33.28 9.08
N ASN A 13 23.33 -34.24 9.31
CA ASN A 13 22.77 -34.51 10.63
C ASN A 13 23.77 -35.13 11.61
N SER A 14 24.69 -35.95 11.14
CA SER A 14 25.71 -36.57 12.00
C SER A 14 26.88 -35.64 12.36
N VAL A 15 27.19 -34.70 11.47
CA VAL A 15 28.26 -33.72 11.70
C VAL A 15 27.79 -32.61 12.65
N LEU A 16 26.53 -32.17 12.54
CA LEU A 16 25.95 -31.18 13.42
C LEU A 16 25.58 -31.71 14.80
N SER A 17 25.36 -33.03 14.97
CA SER A 17 25.07 -33.63 16.27
C SER A 17 26.31 -33.82 17.14
N ASN A 18 27.53 -33.73 16.58
CA ASN A 18 28.77 -33.80 17.35
C ASN A 18 29.00 -32.48 18.12
N GLY A 19 28.80 -32.51 19.44
CA GLY A 19 28.92 -31.34 20.32
C GLY A 19 30.25 -30.57 20.19
N ILE A 20 31.37 -31.28 19.88
CA ILE A 20 32.69 -30.67 19.69
C ILE A 20 32.73 -29.80 18.42
N ILE A 21 32.15 -30.28 17.31
CA ILE A 21 32.13 -29.55 16.03
C ILE A 21 31.21 -28.31 16.17
N SER A 22 30.07 -28.46 16.85
CA SER A 22 29.16 -27.38 17.14
C SER A 22 29.83 -26.28 18.00
N TYR A 23 30.63 -26.69 18.99
CA TYR A 23 31.36 -25.74 19.85
C TYR A 23 32.44 -24.96 19.07
N ILE A 24 33.19 -25.65 18.24
CA ILE A 24 34.24 -25.05 17.40
C ILE A 24 33.60 -24.06 16.37
N THR A 25 32.53 -24.47 15.70
CA THR A 25 31.83 -23.59 14.74
C THR A 25 31.22 -22.38 15.42
N SER A 26 30.62 -22.52 16.61
CA SER A 26 30.09 -21.40 17.39
C SER A 26 31.18 -20.45 17.85
N PHE A 27 32.37 -20.97 18.25
CA PHE A 27 33.51 -20.15 18.63
C PHE A 27 34.02 -19.32 17.45
N PHE A 28 34.20 -19.95 16.29
CA PHE A 28 34.60 -19.20 15.08
C PHE A 28 33.55 -18.22 14.63
N PHE A 29 32.26 -18.57 14.68
CA PHE A 29 31.18 -17.65 14.36
C PHE A 29 31.17 -16.41 15.28
N TRP A 30 31.35 -16.63 16.61
CA TRP A 30 31.43 -15.52 17.57
C TRP A 30 32.66 -14.62 17.31
N LEU A 31 33.81 -15.23 17.03
CA LEU A 31 35.05 -14.51 16.74
C LEU A 31 34.93 -13.67 15.45
N PHE A 32 34.44 -14.29 14.36
CA PHE A 32 34.28 -13.58 13.07
C PHE A 32 33.13 -12.58 13.11
N SER A 33 32.06 -12.82 13.85
CA SER A 33 30.96 -11.88 14.06
C SER A 33 31.46 -10.59 14.71
N SER A 34 32.32 -10.69 15.72
CA SER A 34 32.89 -9.53 16.41
C SER A 34 33.78 -8.69 15.47
N VAL A 35 34.60 -9.35 14.65
CA VAL A 35 35.45 -8.68 13.65
C VAL A 35 34.57 -8.03 12.57
N ALA A 36 33.55 -8.71 12.07
CA ALA A 36 32.63 -8.16 11.08
C ALA A 36 31.87 -6.94 11.59
N MET A 37 31.36 -6.97 12.84
CA MET A 37 30.70 -5.83 13.47
C MET A 37 31.64 -4.61 13.60
N PHE A 38 32.92 -4.84 13.92
CA PHE A 38 33.91 -3.76 13.98
C PHE A 38 34.08 -3.08 12.62
N PHE A 39 34.20 -3.86 11.53
CA PHE A 39 34.32 -3.31 10.18
C PHE A 39 33.06 -2.59 9.71
N VAL A 40 31.86 -3.14 10.03
CA VAL A 40 30.59 -2.49 9.73
C VAL A 40 30.48 -1.16 10.49
N GLY A 41 30.79 -1.15 11.78
CA GLY A 41 30.77 0.08 12.58
C GLY A 41 31.78 1.14 12.09
N ALA A 42 32.98 0.72 11.69
CA ALA A 42 33.98 1.61 11.11
C ALA A 42 33.50 2.19 9.76
N ALA A 43 32.91 1.36 8.90
CA ALA A 43 32.34 1.80 7.63
C ALA A 43 31.17 2.78 7.83
N GLU A 44 30.27 2.51 8.78
CA GLU A 44 29.18 3.43 9.12
C GLU A 44 29.68 4.76 9.68
N TRP A 45 30.72 4.71 10.51
CA TRP A 45 31.34 5.91 11.07
C TRP A 45 31.97 6.78 9.96
N ILE A 46 32.69 6.16 9.01
CA ILE A 46 33.28 6.85 7.86
C ILE A 46 32.18 7.45 6.99
N LEU A 47 31.12 6.71 6.66
CA LEU A 47 30.00 7.17 5.86
C LEU A 47 29.28 8.36 6.50
N LYS A 48 29.05 8.32 7.81
CA LYS A 48 28.40 9.41 8.54
C LYS A 48 29.28 10.65 8.67
N THR A 49 30.60 10.45 8.94
CA THR A 49 31.49 11.56 9.33
C THR A 49 32.16 12.19 8.12
N VAL A 50 32.57 11.40 7.13
CA VAL A 50 33.33 11.88 5.96
C VAL A 50 32.40 12.21 4.79
N LEU A 51 31.39 11.36 4.53
CA LEU A 51 30.52 11.52 3.38
C LEU A 51 29.18 12.20 3.70
N ASN A 52 28.90 12.47 4.98
CA ASN A 52 27.67 13.10 5.47
C ASN A 52 26.37 12.45 4.88
N VAL A 53 26.45 11.15 4.55
CA VAL A 53 25.33 10.37 4.01
C VAL A 53 24.45 9.93 5.18
N ARG A 54 23.22 10.44 5.25
CA ARG A 54 22.19 9.89 6.15
C ARG A 54 21.83 8.50 5.65
N LEU A 55 22.28 7.47 6.36
CA LEU A 55 21.84 6.09 6.13
C LEU A 55 20.34 6.03 6.44
N ARG A 56 19.53 6.10 5.39
CA ARG A 56 18.10 5.91 5.46
C ARG A 56 17.85 4.44 5.84
N ASN A 57 17.09 4.21 6.91
CA ASN A 57 16.80 2.87 7.41
C ASN A 57 16.36 1.94 6.27
N ARG A 58 17.04 0.80 6.16
CA ARG A 58 16.96 -0.20 5.08
C ARG A 58 15.61 -0.96 5.03
N GLN A 59 14.56 -0.44 5.67
CA GLN A 59 13.21 -1.02 5.64
C GLN A 59 12.27 -0.42 4.58
N GLU A 60 12.74 0.61 3.84
CA GLU A 60 11.94 1.26 2.81
C GLU A 60 12.75 1.40 1.52
N ALA A 61 12.93 0.37 0.82
CA ALA A 61 13.13 0.41 -0.63
C ALA A 61 13.87 -0.84 -1.08
N LEU A 62 13.14 -1.82 -1.47
CA LEU A 62 13.47 -2.49 -2.73
C LEU A 62 13.54 -1.38 -3.75
N SER A 63 14.74 -0.96 -4.12
CA SER A 63 14.93 0.11 -5.08
C SER A 63 14.25 -0.32 -6.38
N LYS A 64 13.54 0.61 -7.05
CA LYS A 64 12.99 0.41 -8.40
C LYS A 64 13.99 -0.33 -9.29
N THR A 65 15.27 0.00 -9.17
CA THR A 65 16.40 -0.62 -9.87
C THR A 65 16.65 -2.09 -9.47
N ASP A 66 16.50 -2.45 -8.18
CA ASP A 66 16.69 -3.83 -7.73
C ASP A 66 15.53 -4.72 -8.19
N LEU A 67 14.30 -4.16 -8.21
CA LEU A 67 13.12 -4.82 -8.75
C LEU A 67 13.18 -4.96 -10.27
N GLU A 68 13.63 -3.94 -11.01
CA GLU A 68 13.85 -3.99 -12.47
C GLU A 68 14.89 -5.04 -12.84
N GLN A 69 15.97 -5.17 -12.04
CA GLN A 69 17.00 -6.20 -12.21
C GLN A 69 16.46 -7.61 -11.92
N PHE A 70 15.60 -7.76 -10.90
CA PHE A 70 14.94 -9.03 -10.58
C PHE A 70 13.99 -9.45 -11.70
N MET A 71 13.23 -8.51 -12.26
CA MET A 71 12.34 -8.73 -13.41
C MET A 71 13.13 -9.08 -14.69
N GLY A 72 14.30 -8.48 -14.91
CA GLY A 72 15.19 -8.85 -16.00
C GLY A 72 15.68 -10.31 -15.92
N GLN A 73 15.87 -10.84 -14.71
CA GLN A 73 16.23 -12.25 -14.48
C GLN A 73 15.03 -13.20 -14.63
N VAL A 74 13.85 -12.80 -14.20
CA VAL A 74 12.60 -13.58 -14.38
C VAL A 74 12.22 -13.65 -15.87
N LYS A 75 12.42 -12.55 -16.63
CA LYS A 75 12.17 -12.48 -18.07
C LYS A 75 13.01 -13.46 -18.90
N SER A 76 14.21 -13.82 -18.43
CA SER A 76 15.07 -14.80 -19.09
C SER A 76 14.70 -16.26 -18.77
N ALA A 77 13.76 -16.49 -17.85
CA ALA A 77 13.37 -17.81 -17.36
C ALA A 77 11.95 -18.26 -17.71
N SER A 78 11.08 -17.38 -18.23
CA SER A 78 9.70 -17.69 -18.56
C SER A 78 9.43 -17.60 -20.06
N THR A 79 8.90 -18.70 -20.61
CA THR A 79 8.27 -18.78 -21.94
C THR A 79 7.06 -17.84 -22.02
N GLU A 80 6.88 -17.24 -23.22
CA GLU A 80 5.82 -16.32 -23.60
C GLU A 80 4.41 -16.90 -23.34
N ASP A 81 3.81 -16.48 -22.20
CA ASP A 81 2.39 -16.71 -21.91
C ASP A 81 1.74 -15.34 -21.61
N GLU A 82 0.49 -15.11 -22.06
CA GLU A 82 -0.31 -13.89 -21.83
C GLU A 82 -0.37 -13.49 -20.34
N SER A 83 -0.31 -14.47 -19.44
CA SER A 83 -0.19 -14.25 -17.99
C SER A 83 1.09 -13.50 -17.57
N SER A 84 2.16 -13.57 -18.35
CA SER A 84 3.43 -12.89 -18.09
C SER A 84 3.37 -11.40 -18.44
N GLU A 85 2.62 -11.02 -19.48
CA GLU A 85 2.44 -9.62 -19.87
C GLU A 85 1.54 -8.88 -18.87
N MET A 86 0.42 -9.49 -18.50
CA MET A 86 -0.48 -8.96 -17.44
C MET A 86 0.25 -8.75 -16.12
N ASN A 87 1.04 -9.73 -15.67
CA ASN A 87 1.81 -9.61 -14.44
C ASN A 87 2.85 -8.47 -14.50
N LYS A 88 3.41 -8.20 -15.67
CA LYS A 88 4.35 -7.10 -15.87
C LYS A 88 3.65 -5.75 -15.81
N GLU A 89 2.51 -5.61 -16.45
CA GLU A 89 1.72 -4.37 -16.44
C GLU A 89 1.26 -4.04 -15.02
N LEU A 90 0.70 -5.00 -14.30
CA LEU A 90 0.32 -4.85 -12.89
C LEU A 90 1.50 -4.41 -12.01
N PHE A 91 2.68 -4.96 -12.29
CA PHE A 91 3.87 -4.62 -11.54
C PHE A 91 4.37 -3.20 -11.85
N ASP A 92 4.40 -2.82 -13.14
CA ASP A 92 4.79 -1.47 -13.56
C ASP A 92 3.81 -0.42 -13.02
N ASN A 93 2.50 -0.70 -13.03
CA ASN A 93 1.47 0.16 -12.45
C ASN A 93 1.64 0.28 -10.93
N ALA A 94 1.88 -0.82 -10.22
CA ALA A 94 2.12 -0.80 -8.78
C ALA A 94 3.38 0.01 -8.39
N LEU A 95 4.43 -0.01 -9.22
CA LEU A 95 5.63 0.80 -9.02
C LEU A 95 5.37 2.30 -9.26
N SER A 96 4.55 2.63 -10.27
CA SER A 96 4.21 4.01 -10.60
C SER A 96 3.21 4.65 -9.64
N LEU A 97 2.47 3.84 -8.86
CA LEU A 97 1.48 4.33 -7.88
C LEU A 97 2.06 5.35 -6.88
N GLY A 98 3.35 5.23 -6.55
CA GLY A 98 4.06 6.18 -5.70
C GLY A 98 4.25 7.56 -6.32
N GLU A 99 4.19 7.67 -7.64
CA GLU A 99 4.34 8.91 -8.40
C GLU A 99 2.97 9.57 -8.67
N ILE A 100 1.87 8.78 -8.68
CA ILE A 100 0.50 9.25 -8.91
C ILE A 100 0.04 10.09 -7.72
N ARG A 101 -0.54 11.26 -8.01
CA ARG A 101 -1.13 12.16 -7.02
C ARG A 101 -2.64 11.97 -6.97
N LEU A 102 -3.25 12.22 -5.80
CA LEU A 102 -4.70 12.04 -5.63
C LEU A 102 -5.53 12.85 -6.60
N ARG A 103 -5.05 14.01 -7.05
CA ARG A 103 -5.70 14.82 -8.09
C ARG A 103 -5.84 14.11 -9.45
N GLU A 104 -5.11 13.04 -9.68
CA GLU A 104 -5.09 12.27 -10.93
C GLU A 104 -6.08 11.09 -10.91
N CYS A 105 -6.44 10.61 -9.69
CA CYS A 105 -7.31 9.44 -9.48
C CYS A 105 -8.55 9.72 -8.62
N LEU A 106 -8.84 11.00 -8.27
CA LEU A 106 -10.01 11.33 -7.47
C LEU A 106 -11.30 11.39 -8.31
N VAL A 107 -12.43 11.08 -7.68
CA VAL A 107 -13.74 11.44 -8.20
C VAL A 107 -13.93 12.95 -8.03
N PRO A 108 -14.04 13.72 -9.11
CA PRO A 108 -14.09 15.18 -9.05
C PRO A 108 -15.30 15.70 -8.27
N ARG A 109 -15.17 16.88 -7.66
CA ARG A 109 -16.25 17.56 -6.90
C ARG A 109 -17.61 17.52 -7.57
N LYS A 110 -17.67 17.74 -8.90
CA LYS A 110 -18.92 17.79 -9.67
C LYS A 110 -19.64 16.45 -9.77
N GLU A 111 -18.91 15.37 -9.59
CA GLU A 111 -19.38 14.00 -9.72
C GLU A 111 -19.66 13.34 -8.36
N ILE A 112 -19.32 14.03 -7.26
CA ILE A 112 -19.60 13.51 -5.92
C ILE A 112 -21.09 13.37 -5.72
N ILE A 113 -21.54 12.14 -5.49
CA ILE A 113 -22.90 11.85 -5.06
C ILE A 113 -22.95 11.97 -3.53
N ALA A 114 -23.68 12.98 -3.07
CA ALA A 114 -23.76 13.30 -1.65
C ALA A 114 -25.21 13.57 -1.21
N VAL A 115 -25.40 13.54 0.11
CA VAL A 115 -26.67 13.89 0.76
C VAL A 115 -26.43 14.95 1.82
N GLU A 116 -27.42 15.81 2.05
CA GLU A 116 -27.33 16.78 3.13
C GLU A 116 -27.51 16.08 4.49
N LYS A 117 -26.84 16.57 5.52
CA LYS A 117 -26.94 16.02 6.89
C LYS A 117 -28.36 16.02 7.43
N SER A 118 -29.24 16.92 6.94
CA SER A 118 -30.65 17.04 7.30
C SER A 118 -31.58 16.10 6.52
N SER A 119 -31.07 15.38 5.51
CA SER A 119 -31.90 14.48 4.69
C SER A 119 -32.55 13.37 5.53
N SER A 120 -33.76 13.02 5.16
CA SER A 120 -34.51 11.92 5.79
C SER A 120 -33.87 10.55 5.45
N ILE A 121 -34.10 9.55 6.31
CA ILE A 121 -33.59 8.19 6.07
C ILE A 121 -34.18 7.60 4.78
N ASP A 122 -35.44 7.93 4.44
CA ASP A 122 -36.05 7.46 3.20
C ASP A 122 -35.40 8.05 1.95
N GLU A 123 -35.03 9.34 1.98
CA GLU A 123 -34.27 9.98 0.90
C GLU A 123 -32.87 9.35 0.74
N ILE A 124 -32.18 9.12 1.85
CA ILE A 124 -30.87 8.45 1.86
C ILE A 124 -30.98 7.04 1.27
N LYS A 125 -31.99 6.27 1.68
CA LYS A 125 -32.25 4.93 1.17
C LYS A 125 -32.52 4.94 -0.34
N ASN A 126 -33.39 5.85 -0.81
CA ASN A 126 -33.68 5.99 -2.23
C ASN A 126 -32.42 6.35 -3.02
N LYS A 127 -31.56 7.24 -2.46
CA LYS A 127 -30.30 7.61 -3.08
C LYS A 127 -29.34 6.42 -3.25
N PHE A 128 -29.21 5.56 -2.24
CA PHE A 128 -28.45 4.31 -2.35
C PHE A 128 -29.00 3.38 -3.43
N ILE A 129 -30.33 3.26 -3.53
CA ILE A 129 -30.99 2.41 -4.53
C ILE A 129 -30.77 2.94 -5.95
N GLU A 130 -30.90 4.25 -6.14
CA GLU A 130 -30.73 4.91 -7.45
C GLU A 130 -29.29 4.84 -7.97
N THR A 131 -28.32 4.99 -7.06
CA THR A 131 -26.92 5.15 -7.44
C THR A 131 -26.12 3.87 -7.38
N HIS A 132 -26.64 2.83 -6.74
CA HIS A 132 -25.97 1.55 -6.48
C HIS A 132 -24.62 1.68 -5.72
N LEU A 133 -24.35 2.84 -5.12
CA LEU A 133 -23.13 3.07 -4.35
C LEU A 133 -23.18 2.36 -3.00
N SER A 134 -22.04 1.93 -2.50
CA SER A 134 -21.90 1.36 -1.15
C SER A 134 -21.77 2.44 -0.07
N LYS A 135 -21.32 3.64 -0.45
CA LYS A 135 -21.03 4.78 0.44
C LYS A 135 -21.59 6.07 -0.14
N LEU A 136 -22.18 6.91 0.70
CA LEU A 136 -22.64 8.25 0.32
C LEU A 136 -21.97 9.29 1.22
N VAL A 137 -21.43 10.33 0.60
CA VAL A 137 -20.86 11.47 1.33
C VAL A 137 -21.98 12.30 1.96
N VAL A 138 -21.73 12.79 3.17
CA VAL A 138 -22.65 13.69 3.87
C VAL A 138 -22.02 15.06 4.02
N TYR A 139 -22.73 16.10 3.61
CA TYR A 139 -22.29 17.48 3.75
C TYR A 139 -23.25 18.30 4.60
N TYR A 140 -22.79 19.46 5.06
CA TYR A 140 -23.58 20.44 5.78
C TYR A 140 -23.59 21.76 5.03
N LYS A 141 -24.76 22.21 4.58
CA LYS A 141 -25.02 23.42 3.77
C LYS A 141 -24.46 23.33 2.34
N ASP A 142 -23.20 23.07 2.18
CA ASP A 142 -22.55 22.99 0.86
C ASP A 142 -21.51 21.84 0.82
N ILE A 143 -21.10 21.48 -0.38
CA ILE A 143 -20.19 20.34 -0.63
C ILE A 143 -18.74 20.62 -0.12
N ASP A 144 -18.39 21.86 0.21
CA ASP A 144 -17.12 22.20 0.83
C ASP A 144 -17.11 21.96 2.34
N SER A 145 -18.26 21.57 2.89
CA SER A 145 -18.44 21.26 4.31
C SER A 145 -18.82 19.79 4.50
N ILE A 146 -17.99 18.88 4.04
CA ILE A 146 -18.18 17.43 4.23
C ILE A 146 -18.02 17.09 5.72
N VAL A 147 -19.01 16.43 6.30
CA VAL A 147 -19.04 16.04 7.72
C VAL A 147 -18.77 14.55 7.94
N GLY A 148 -18.83 13.74 6.90
CA GLY A 148 -18.60 12.31 6.97
C GLY A 148 -19.20 11.56 5.79
N TYR A 149 -19.41 10.27 5.98
CA TYR A 149 -20.07 9.42 5.00
C TYR A 149 -21.00 8.40 5.68
N LEU A 150 -21.91 7.83 4.92
CA LEU A 150 -22.81 6.74 5.32
C LEU A 150 -22.44 5.49 4.55
N HIS A 151 -22.58 4.33 5.18
CA HIS A 151 -22.44 3.05 4.51
C HIS A 151 -23.81 2.38 4.37
N GLN A 152 -24.13 1.83 3.18
CA GLN A 152 -25.46 1.24 2.92
C GLN A 152 -25.88 0.16 3.95
N LEU A 153 -24.92 -0.62 4.48
CA LEU A 153 -25.20 -1.65 5.46
C LEU A 153 -25.65 -1.08 6.81
N ASP A 154 -25.31 0.17 7.12
CA ASP A 154 -25.72 0.79 8.38
C ASP A 154 -27.21 1.12 8.42
N LEU A 155 -27.89 1.17 7.26
CA LEU A 155 -29.34 1.32 7.19
C LEU A 155 -30.08 0.13 7.83
N PHE A 156 -29.49 -1.06 7.86
CA PHE A 156 -30.07 -2.23 8.55
C PHE A 156 -30.12 -2.09 10.08
N LYS A 157 -29.44 -1.10 10.64
CA LYS A 157 -29.52 -0.76 12.08
C LYS A 157 -30.78 0.04 12.42
N HIS A 158 -31.64 0.32 11.42
CA HIS A 158 -32.87 1.10 11.56
C HIS A 158 -32.65 2.49 12.21
N PRO A 159 -31.72 3.32 11.67
CA PRO A 159 -31.42 4.64 12.23
C PRO A 159 -32.64 5.56 12.12
N GLN A 160 -32.74 6.52 13.05
CA GLN A 160 -33.79 7.55 13.00
C GLN A 160 -33.33 8.78 12.22
N THR A 161 -32.00 9.05 12.26
CA THR A 161 -31.38 10.19 11.58
C THR A 161 -30.09 9.78 10.88
N ALA A 162 -29.65 10.54 9.88
CA ALA A 162 -28.36 10.35 9.23
C ALA A 162 -27.19 10.40 10.23
N THR A 163 -27.32 11.18 11.31
CA THR A 163 -26.28 11.34 12.33
C THR A 163 -26.04 10.05 13.12
N ASP A 164 -27.05 9.18 13.28
CA ASP A 164 -26.93 7.93 14.05
C ASP A 164 -25.95 6.93 13.41
N ILE A 165 -25.76 7.05 12.07
CA ILE A 165 -24.93 6.15 11.27
C ILE A 165 -23.81 6.89 10.53
N LEU A 166 -23.57 8.15 10.88
CA LEU A 166 -22.54 8.97 10.26
C LEU A 166 -21.15 8.49 10.66
N LEU A 167 -20.34 8.16 9.69
CA LEU A 167 -18.95 7.70 9.86
C LEU A 167 -17.99 8.85 9.54
N PRO A 168 -16.92 9.02 10.33
CA PRO A 168 -15.93 10.04 10.07
C PRO A 168 -15.11 9.73 8.80
N ILE A 169 -14.90 10.75 7.96
CA ILE A 169 -14.10 10.70 6.75
C ILE A 169 -12.75 11.41 6.98
N PRO A 170 -11.60 10.78 6.67
CA PRO A 170 -10.32 11.45 6.73
C PRO A 170 -10.19 12.51 5.63
N MET A 171 -9.66 13.68 5.98
CA MET A 171 -9.34 14.75 5.04
C MET A 171 -7.87 14.66 4.63
N VAL A 172 -7.59 14.78 3.34
CA VAL A 172 -6.25 14.68 2.76
C VAL A 172 -6.05 15.72 1.64
N PRO A 173 -4.82 16.22 1.43
CA PRO A 173 -4.54 17.15 0.34
C PRO A 173 -4.45 16.42 -1.01
N GLU A 174 -4.85 17.08 -2.09
CA GLU A 174 -4.79 16.55 -3.47
C GLU A 174 -3.36 16.23 -3.95
N THR A 175 -2.35 16.84 -3.31
CA THR A 175 -0.92 16.60 -3.59
C THR A 175 -0.36 15.34 -2.95
N MET A 176 -1.11 14.66 -2.07
CA MET A 176 -0.71 13.39 -1.46
C MET A 176 -0.55 12.30 -2.54
N SER A 177 0.40 11.38 -2.34
CA SER A 177 0.55 10.24 -3.25
C SER A 177 -0.54 9.17 -3.00
N ALA A 178 -0.91 8.44 -4.05
CA ALA A 178 -1.84 7.32 -3.96
C ALA A 178 -1.33 6.25 -2.97
N THR A 179 -0.03 5.95 -2.98
CA THR A 179 0.60 5.01 -2.03
C THR A 179 0.47 5.46 -0.57
N ASP A 180 0.66 6.77 -0.29
CA ASP A 180 0.53 7.29 1.08
C ASP A 180 -0.92 7.18 1.57
N LEU A 181 -1.90 7.46 0.70
CA LEU A 181 -3.32 7.30 1.04
C LEU A 181 -3.68 5.83 1.26
N MET A 182 -3.20 4.92 0.43
CA MET A 182 -3.41 3.47 0.60
C MET A 182 -2.87 2.99 1.95
N ASN A 183 -1.66 3.41 2.31
CA ASN A 183 -1.07 3.12 3.62
C ASN A 183 -1.90 3.70 4.77
N LYS A 184 -2.42 4.92 4.62
CA LYS A 184 -3.30 5.56 5.60
C LYS A 184 -4.60 4.78 5.76
N PHE A 185 -5.25 4.39 4.67
CA PHE A 185 -6.46 3.56 4.68
C PHE A 185 -6.24 2.23 5.40
N SER A 186 -5.12 1.55 5.12
CA SER A 186 -4.76 0.30 5.79
C SER A 186 -4.57 0.47 7.30
N LYS A 187 -3.89 1.53 7.73
CA LYS A 187 -3.64 1.80 9.16
C LYS A 187 -4.89 2.21 9.92
N GLU A 188 -5.75 3.02 9.30
CA GLU A 188 -6.94 3.59 9.93
C GLU A 188 -8.20 2.75 9.71
N HIS A 189 -8.10 1.65 8.94
CA HIS A 189 -9.24 0.82 8.51
C HIS A 189 -10.35 1.66 7.87
N LYS A 190 -9.94 2.56 6.97
CA LYS A 190 -10.81 3.39 6.16
C LYS A 190 -10.71 2.99 4.69
N SER A 191 -11.71 3.36 3.89
CA SER A 191 -11.74 3.07 2.46
C SER A 191 -12.27 4.23 1.62
N ILE A 192 -12.43 5.39 2.22
CA ILE A 192 -12.84 6.63 1.55
C ILE A 192 -12.17 7.82 2.23
N ALA A 193 -11.74 8.81 1.45
CA ALA A 193 -11.16 10.07 1.93
C ALA A 193 -11.76 11.27 1.19
N TRP A 194 -11.86 12.37 1.90
CA TRP A 194 -12.18 13.67 1.36
C TRP A 194 -10.89 14.38 0.94
N VAL A 195 -10.80 14.74 -0.34
CA VAL A 195 -9.64 15.40 -0.93
C VAL A 195 -9.90 16.90 -1.00
N VAL A 196 -8.97 17.69 -0.46
CA VAL A 196 -9.05 19.15 -0.44
C VAL A 196 -7.94 19.77 -1.28
N ASP A 197 -8.27 20.88 -1.93
CA ASP A 197 -7.32 21.72 -2.66
C ASP A 197 -6.48 22.61 -1.72
N GLU A 198 -5.56 23.40 -2.28
CA GLU A 198 -4.69 24.32 -1.53
C GLU A 198 -5.44 25.50 -0.88
N PHE A 199 -6.69 25.76 -1.26
CA PHE A 199 -7.53 26.79 -0.69
C PHE A 199 -8.49 26.26 0.39
N GLY A 200 -8.46 24.96 0.64
CA GLY A 200 -9.33 24.28 1.59
C GLY A 200 -10.72 23.94 1.04
N GLY A 201 -10.93 24.10 -0.27
CA GLY A 201 -12.15 23.68 -0.97
C GLY A 201 -12.12 22.17 -1.24
N THR A 202 -13.29 21.61 -1.55
CA THR A 202 -13.41 20.22 -1.96
C THR A 202 -12.88 20.03 -3.39
N ALA A 203 -11.75 19.35 -3.55
CA ALA A 203 -11.26 18.90 -4.85
C ALA A 203 -12.06 17.67 -5.34
N GLY A 204 -12.30 16.72 -4.43
CA GLY A 204 -13.01 15.48 -4.73
C GLY A 204 -13.08 14.52 -3.56
N ILE A 205 -13.34 13.26 -3.87
CA ILE A 205 -13.21 12.11 -2.95
C ILE A 205 -12.37 11.04 -3.63
N VAL A 206 -11.73 10.19 -2.83
CA VAL A 206 -11.00 9.00 -3.31
C VAL A 206 -11.41 7.82 -2.45
N THR A 207 -11.67 6.70 -3.08
CA THR A 207 -11.93 5.43 -2.41
C THR A 207 -10.74 4.47 -2.56
N MET A 208 -10.75 3.36 -1.82
CA MET A 208 -9.75 2.31 -2.00
C MET A 208 -9.88 1.65 -3.37
N GLU A 209 -11.12 1.57 -3.87
CA GLU A 209 -11.46 1.04 -5.17
C GLU A 209 -10.78 1.84 -6.29
N ASP A 210 -10.83 3.19 -6.25
CA ASP A 210 -10.17 4.08 -7.24
C ASP A 210 -8.65 3.89 -7.22
N LEU A 211 -8.04 3.73 -6.03
CA LEU A 211 -6.59 3.47 -5.90
C LEU A 211 -6.19 2.11 -6.45
N LEU A 212 -7.04 1.11 -6.33
CA LEU A 212 -6.79 -0.23 -6.87
C LEU A 212 -6.94 -0.24 -8.40
N GLU A 213 -7.85 0.55 -8.95
CA GLU A 213 -8.03 0.72 -10.39
C GLU A 213 -6.76 1.25 -11.06
N GLU A 214 -6.03 2.16 -10.41
CA GLU A 214 -4.73 2.64 -10.89
C GLU A 214 -3.65 1.53 -10.98
N ILE A 215 -3.77 0.48 -10.18
CA ILE A 215 -2.85 -0.67 -10.21
C ILE A 215 -3.29 -1.69 -11.25
N PHE A 216 -4.57 -2.03 -11.24
CA PHE A 216 -5.10 -3.13 -12.04
C PHE A 216 -5.52 -2.71 -13.45
N GLY A 217 -5.64 -1.37 -13.70
CA GLY A 217 -6.28 -0.84 -14.90
C GLY A 217 -7.79 -1.11 -14.89
N ASP A 218 -8.47 -0.75 -15.97
CA ASP A 218 -9.87 -1.11 -16.17
C ASP A 218 -10.00 -2.64 -16.14
N ILE A 219 -10.50 -3.17 -15.04
CA ILE A 219 -10.88 -4.59 -14.95
C ILE A 219 -12.09 -4.75 -15.87
N LYS A 220 -11.83 -5.06 -17.14
CA LYS A 220 -12.90 -5.46 -18.07
C LYS A 220 -13.44 -6.77 -17.56
N ASP A 221 -14.65 -6.76 -16.99
CA ASP A 221 -15.40 -7.97 -16.76
C ASP A 221 -15.60 -8.68 -18.09
N GLU A 222 -15.26 -9.98 -18.17
CA GLU A 222 -15.43 -10.82 -19.39
C GLU A 222 -16.90 -10.95 -19.85
N TYR A 223 -17.81 -10.16 -19.26
CA TYR A 223 -19.27 -10.22 -19.47
C TYR A 223 -19.90 -8.90 -19.96
N ASP A 224 -19.10 -7.89 -20.34
CA ASP A 224 -19.60 -6.67 -21.01
C ASP A 224 -19.55 -6.78 -22.53
#